data_81d8d363c1c636d30d4d7f40899aac7f
#
_entry.id   81d8d363c1c636d30d4d7f40899aac7f
#
_cell.length_a   1.000
_cell.length_b   1.000
_cell.length_c   1.000
_cell.angle_alpha   90.00
_cell.angle_beta   90.00
_cell.angle_gamma   90.00
#
_symmetry.space_group_name_H-M   'P 1'
#
loop_
_entity.id
_entity.type
_entity.pdbx_description
1 polymer ?
#
loop_
_entity_poly.entity_id
_entity_poly.type
_entity_poly.pdbx_seq_one_letter_code
_entity_poly.pdbx_strand_id
1 'polypeptide(L)'
;VGLGHRKDSTLSHLSGGEQQRVAIAIALANNPKLLLADEPTGAVDRKTADDILEMFRKLNEKLGLTIVIVTHDKELAKKVNRVVSIRDGKTSSERIMKNDYRERMEHLDIDWQEEETQEEFAVLDRAGRVQIPSELLEQMGMDGNKVKLEFIGGKIVIEKPKD
;
A
#
# COMPACT_ATOMS: atom_id res chain seq x y z
N VAL A 1 0.57 -16.31 14.56
CA VAL A 1 1.70 -15.37 14.67
C VAL A 1 3.06 -16.06 14.95
N GLY A 2 3.13 -17.39 15.06
CA GLY A 2 4.36 -18.17 15.19
C GLY A 2 5.11 -18.05 16.51
N LEU A 3 4.48 -17.58 17.60
CA LEU A 3 5.12 -17.36 18.90
C LEU A 3 4.82 -18.42 19.96
N GLY A 4 4.33 -19.61 19.59
CA GLY A 4 4.01 -20.66 20.57
C GLY A 4 5.15 -21.04 21.50
N HIS A 5 6.39 -20.99 21.00
CA HIS A 5 7.61 -21.27 21.78
C HIS A 5 7.96 -20.15 22.79
N ARG A 6 7.31 -18.97 22.71
CA ARG A 6 7.54 -17.79 23.56
C ARG A 6 6.37 -17.50 24.52
N LYS A 7 5.40 -18.40 24.64
CA LYS A 7 4.16 -18.17 25.41
C LYS A 7 4.39 -17.75 26.87
N ASP A 8 5.47 -18.21 27.48
CA ASP A 8 5.83 -17.94 28.88
C ASP A 8 6.89 -16.81 29.02
N SER A 9 7.27 -16.16 27.90
CA SER A 9 8.24 -15.06 27.90
C SER A 9 7.57 -13.74 28.32
N THR A 10 8.31 -12.93 29.08
CA THR A 10 7.91 -11.54 29.34
C THR A 10 8.24 -10.65 28.15
N LEU A 11 7.56 -9.52 28.01
CA LEU A 11 7.75 -8.62 26.87
C LEU A 11 9.21 -8.14 26.73
N SER A 12 9.91 -7.93 27.86
CA SER A 12 11.31 -7.51 27.89
C SER A 12 12.30 -8.55 27.35
N HIS A 13 11.90 -9.80 27.24
CA HIS A 13 12.71 -10.89 26.69
C HIS A 13 12.39 -11.20 25.23
N LEU A 14 11.54 -10.40 24.57
CA LEU A 14 11.18 -10.53 23.17
C LEU A 14 11.93 -9.51 22.32
N SER A 15 12.36 -9.93 21.14
CA SER A 15 12.86 -9.01 20.11
C SER A 15 11.76 -8.06 19.63
N GLY A 16 12.13 -6.93 18.99
CA GLY A 16 11.15 -5.98 18.45
C GLY A 16 10.13 -6.62 17.52
N GLY A 17 10.58 -7.50 16.64
CA GLY A 17 9.69 -8.25 15.74
C GLY A 17 8.78 -9.26 16.47
N GLU A 18 9.27 -9.89 17.56
CA GLU A 18 8.42 -10.75 18.40
C GLU A 18 7.39 -9.93 19.16
N GLN A 19 7.76 -8.75 19.68
CA GLN A 19 6.83 -7.81 20.34
C GLN A 19 5.74 -7.34 19.36
N GLN A 20 6.11 -7.01 18.12
CA GLN A 20 5.15 -6.65 17.07
C GLN A 20 4.17 -7.80 16.79
N ARG A 21 4.65 -9.03 16.68
CA ARG A 21 3.79 -10.21 16.49
C ARG A 21 2.87 -10.47 17.71
N VAL A 22 3.31 -10.15 18.92
CA VAL A 22 2.43 -10.18 20.11
C VAL A 22 1.32 -9.15 19.98
N ALA A 23 1.63 -7.91 19.57
CA ALA A 23 0.62 -6.86 19.37
C ALA A 23 -0.42 -7.28 18.33
N ILE A 24 0.02 -7.90 17.22
CA ILE A 24 -0.89 -8.46 16.21
C ILE A 24 -1.75 -9.60 16.79
N ALA A 25 -1.17 -10.50 17.62
CA ALA A 25 -1.93 -11.56 18.27
C ALA A 25 -3.02 -11.02 19.19
N ILE A 26 -2.72 -9.97 19.94
CA ILE A 26 -3.69 -9.28 20.81
C ILE A 26 -4.83 -8.69 19.97
N ALA A 27 -4.52 -8.00 18.87
CA ALA A 27 -5.51 -7.43 17.97
C ALA A 27 -6.42 -8.49 17.34
N LEU A 28 -5.92 -9.71 17.13
CA LEU A 28 -6.67 -10.85 16.57
C LEU A 28 -7.51 -11.61 17.59
N ALA A 29 -7.36 -11.37 18.90
CA ALA A 29 -7.97 -12.18 19.95
C ALA A 29 -9.50 -12.28 19.86
N ASN A 30 -10.17 -11.25 19.35
CA ASN A 30 -11.62 -11.17 19.22
C ASN A 30 -12.13 -11.53 17.81
N ASN A 31 -11.33 -12.21 16.99
CA ASN A 31 -11.66 -12.57 15.61
C ASN A 31 -12.23 -11.40 14.79
N PRO A 32 -11.49 -10.28 14.68
CA PRO A 32 -11.97 -9.10 13.97
C PRO A 32 -12.14 -9.39 12.47
N LYS A 33 -12.99 -8.62 11.80
CA LYS A 33 -13.10 -8.61 10.32
C LYS A 33 -12.17 -7.58 9.69
N LEU A 34 -11.70 -6.63 10.46
CA LEU A 34 -10.82 -5.54 10.04
C LEU A 34 -9.69 -5.37 11.05
N LEU A 35 -8.46 -5.34 10.57
CA LEU A 35 -7.26 -4.99 11.31
C LEU A 35 -6.71 -3.67 10.78
N LEU A 36 -6.47 -2.73 11.67
CA LEU A 36 -5.80 -1.47 11.38
C LEU A 36 -4.38 -1.52 11.92
N ALA A 37 -3.40 -1.28 11.09
CA ALA A 37 -1.98 -1.31 11.44
C ALA A 37 -1.32 0.02 11.04
N ASP A 38 -0.82 0.73 12.04
CA ASP A 38 -0.11 1.99 11.86
C ASP A 38 1.39 1.73 11.99
N GLU A 39 2.14 1.97 10.90
CA GLU A 39 3.58 1.73 10.76
C GLU A 39 4.03 0.36 11.33
N PRO A 40 3.41 -0.76 10.94
CA PRO A 40 3.62 -2.05 11.59
C PRO A 40 5.04 -2.62 11.43
N THR A 41 5.84 -2.03 10.55
CA THR A 41 7.22 -2.46 10.25
C THR A 41 8.26 -1.38 10.54
N GLY A 42 7.86 -0.20 11.05
CA GLY A 42 8.74 0.96 11.24
C GLY A 42 9.87 0.77 12.26
N ALA A 43 9.73 -0.18 13.19
CA ALA A 43 10.71 -0.43 14.26
C ALA A 43 11.49 -1.74 14.13
N VAL A 44 11.43 -2.40 12.95
CA VAL A 44 12.06 -3.70 12.72
C VAL A 44 12.97 -3.68 11.49
N ASP A 45 13.90 -4.64 11.40
CA ASP A 45 14.74 -4.82 10.23
C ASP A 45 13.94 -5.32 9.02
N ARG A 46 14.53 -5.20 7.81
CA ARG A 46 13.86 -5.51 6.54
C ARG A 46 13.34 -6.96 6.48
N LYS A 47 14.13 -7.93 6.96
CA LYS A 47 13.72 -9.33 6.97
C LYS A 47 12.51 -9.55 7.87
N THR A 48 12.53 -8.99 9.06
CA THR A 48 11.41 -9.05 10.01
C THR A 48 10.17 -8.33 9.44
N ALA A 49 10.35 -7.22 8.72
CA ALA A 49 9.28 -6.53 8.01
C ALA A 49 8.61 -7.43 6.97
N ASP A 50 9.40 -8.13 6.15
CA ASP A 50 8.91 -9.09 5.17
C ASP A 50 8.15 -10.26 5.82
N ASP A 51 8.65 -10.79 6.93
CA ASP A 51 7.97 -11.84 7.70
C ASP A 51 6.60 -11.37 8.25
N ILE A 52 6.49 -10.11 8.68
CA ILE A 52 5.23 -9.51 9.14
C ILE A 52 4.25 -9.35 7.98
N LEU A 53 4.70 -8.88 6.82
CA LEU A 53 3.85 -8.76 5.63
C LEU A 53 3.34 -10.11 5.15
N GLU A 54 4.20 -11.11 5.11
CA GLU A 54 3.83 -12.48 4.76
C GLU A 54 2.80 -13.06 5.75
N MET A 55 2.93 -12.75 7.03
CA MET A 55 1.96 -13.12 8.04
C MET A 55 0.60 -12.41 7.79
N PHE A 56 0.60 -11.11 7.46
CA PHE A 56 -0.61 -10.37 7.12
C PHE A 56 -1.30 -10.97 5.89
N ARG A 57 -0.54 -11.33 4.85
CA ARG A 57 -1.06 -11.99 3.67
C ARG A 57 -1.75 -13.31 4.02
N LYS A 58 -1.10 -14.17 4.81
CA LYS A 58 -1.69 -15.44 5.28
C LYS A 58 -2.96 -15.23 6.11
N LEU A 59 -3.03 -14.19 6.94
CA LEU A 59 -4.22 -13.86 7.70
C LEU A 59 -5.37 -13.40 6.79
N ASN A 60 -5.07 -12.58 5.78
CA ASN A 60 -6.05 -12.17 4.78
C ASN A 60 -6.61 -13.36 4.00
N GLU A 61 -5.74 -14.21 3.44
CA GLU A 61 -6.11 -15.35 2.61
C GLU A 61 -6.88 -16.43 3.39
N LYS A 62 -6.37 -16.80 4.58
CA LYS A 62 -6.94 -17.93 5.35
C LYS A 62 -8.15 -17.56 6.18
N LEU A 63 -8.21 -16.33 6.67
CA LEU A 63 -9.27 -15.89 7.59
C LEU A 63 -10.24 -14.88 6.95
N GLY A 64 -9.99 -14.45 5.71
CA GLY A 64 -10.76 -13.38 5.07
C GLY A 64 -10.64 -12.03 5.80
N LEU A 65 -9.57 -11.84 6.58
CA LEU A 65 -9.35 -10.63 7.37
C LEU A 65 -8.98 -9.47 6.45
N THR A 66 -9.74 -8.39 6.49
CA THR A 66 -9.34 -7.14 5.83
C THR A 66 -8.26 -6.46 6.67
N ILE A 67 -7.14 -6.12 6.04
CA ILE A 67 -6.03 -5.44 6.72
C ILE A 67 -5.76 -4.10 6.05
N VAL A 68 -5.82 -3.02 6.82
CA VAL A 68 -5.46 -1.67 6.38
C VAL A 68 -4.16 -1.27 7.06
N ILE A 69 -3.15 -1.00 6.27
CA ILE A 69 -1.83 -0.57 6.74
C ILE A 69 -1.65 0.90 6.40
N VAL A 70 -1.33 1.72 7.39
CA VAL A 70 -0.87 3.10 7.19
C VAL A 70 0.65 3.08 7.28
N THR A 71 1.32 3.58 6.24
CA THR A 71 2.78 3.64 6.20
C THR A 71 3.28 4.67 5.19
N HIS A 72 4.48 5.14 5.38
CA HIS A 72 5.23 5.94 4.42
C HIS A 72 6.29 5.11 3.65
N ASP A 73 6.41 3.82 3.95
CA ASP A 73 7.34 2.91 3.29
C ASP A 73 6.85 2.52 1.90
N LYS A 74 7.52 3.06 0.87
CA LYS A 74 7.21 2.78 -0.54
C LYS A 74 7.53 1.34 -0.95
N GLU A 75 8.51 0.70 -0.33
CA GLU A 75 8.88 -0.69 -0.64
C GLU A 75 7.81 -1.66 -0.11
N LEU A 76 7.28 -1.39 1.09
CA LEU A 76 6.13 -2.12 1.60
C LEU A 76 4.91 -1.96 0.67
N ALA A 77 4.67 -0.74 0.20
CA ALA A 77 3.55 -0.44 -0.68
C ALA A 77 3.55 -1.26 -1.99
N LYS A 78 4.72 -1.62 -2.53
CA LYS A 78 4.84 -2.47 -3.72
C LYS A 78 4.38 -3.91 -3.50
N LYS A 79 4.36 -4.39 -2.25
CA LYS A 79 4.12 -5.79 -1.86
C LYS A 79 2.68 -6.07 -1.44
N VAL A 80 1.77 -5.10 -1.58
CA VAL A 80 0.36 -5.22 -1.18
C VAL A 80 -0.57 -5.13 -2.39
N ASN A 81 -1.75 -5.72 -2.28
CA ASN A 81 -2.70 -5.82 -3.38
C ASN A 81 -3.25 -4.46 -3.84
N ARG A 82 -3.39 -3.51 -2.91
CA ARG A 82 -3.99 -2.20 -3.17
C ARG A 82 -3.32 -1.14 -2.31
N VAL A 83 -2.94 -0.04 -2.93
CA VAL A 83 -2.36 1.14 -2.27
C VAL A 83 -3.23 2.34 -2.57
N VAL A 84 -3.59 3.09 -1.55
CA VAL A 84 -4.32 4.35 -1.67
C VAL A 84 -3.41 5.46 -1.19
N SER A 85 -3.06 6.37 -2.08
CA SER A 85 -2.24 7.54 -1.75
C SER A 85 -3.13 8.67 -1.22
N ILE A 86 -2.78 9.20 -0.06
CA ILE A 86 -3.49 10.33 0.56
C ILE A 86 -2.55 11.54 0.55
N ARG A 87 -3.02 12.66 -0.01
CA ARG A 87 -2.34 13.96 0.00
C ARG A 87 -3.33 15.03 0.46
N ASP A 88 -2.92 15.89 1.36
CA ASP A 88 -3.75 16.99 1.91
C ASP A 88 -5.13 16.51 2.41
N GLY A 89 -5.16 15.33 3.05
CA GLY A 89 -6.37 14.72 3.58
C GLY A 89 -7.34 14.19 2.52
N LYS A 90 -6.92 14.07 1.26
CA LYS A 90 -7.72 13.55 0.14
C LYS A 90 -7.02 12.39 -0.55
N THR A 91 -7.81 11.46 -1.06
CA THR A 91 -7.30 10.40 -1.95
C THR A 91 -6.83 11.02 -3.27
N SER A 92 -5.56 10.79 -3.62
CA SER A 92 -4.95 11.32 -4.85
C SER A 92 -4.83 10.26 -5.94
N SER A 93 -4.28 9.11 -5.62
CA SER A 93 -4.18 7.98 -6.54
C SER A 93 -4.40 6.66 -5.85
N GLU A 94 -4.69 5.65 -6.65
CA GLU A 94 -4.85 4.27 -6.24
C GLU A 94 -3.97 3.40 -7.13
N ARG A 95 -3.19 2.50 -6.53
CA ARG A 95 -2.42 1.48 -7.24
C ARG A 95 -2.97 0.10 -6.90
N ILE A 96 -3.19 -0.70 -7.93
CA ILE A 96 -3.73 -2.06 -7.81
C ILE A 96 -2.72 -3.02 -8.41
N MET A 97 -2.44 -4.11 -7.70
CA MET A 97 -1.54 -5.16 -8.19
C MET A 97 -2.12 -5.80 -9.46
N LYS A 98 -1.31 -5.91 -10.50
CA LYS A 98 -1.68 -6.58 -11.76
C LYS A 98 -1.97 -8.06 -11.49
N ASN A 99 -2.94 -8.63 -12.21
CA ASN A 99 -3.38 -10.01 -11.97
C ASN A 99 -2.27 -11.04 -12.16
N ASP A 100 -1.41 -10.86 -13.17
CA ASP A 100 -0.28 -11.76 -13.47
C ASP A 100 0.71 -11.88 -12.29
N TYR A 101 0.87 -10.78 -11.53
CA TYR A 101 1.73 -10.76 -10.34
C TYR A 101 1.06 -11.37 -9.13
N ARG A 102 -0.27 -11.28 -9.02
CA ARG A 102 -1.03 -11.92 -7.94
C ARG A 102 -0.88 -13.45 -7.98
N GLU A 103 -0.93 -14.05 -9.17
CA GLU A 103 -0.72 -15.48 -9.38
C GLU A 103 0.73 -15.90 -9.08
N ARG A 104 1.72 -15.08 -9.49
CA ARG A 104 3.14 -15.34 -9.23
C ARG A 104 3.53 -15.20 -7.77
N MET A 105 2.82 -14.37 -6.98
CA MET A 105 3.02 -14.26 -5.52
C MET A 105 2.77 -15.59 -4.80
N GLU A 106 1.82 -16.40 -5.28
CA GLU A 106 1.55 -17.72 -4.71
C GLU A 106 2.73 -18.68 -4.86
N HIS A 107 3.63 -18.42 -5.82
CA HIS A 107 4.82 -19.25 -6.13
C HIS A 107 6.14 -18.68 -5.63
N LEU A 108 6.17 -17.55 -4.90
CA LEU A 108 7.38 -16.93 -4.30
C LEU A 108 8.48 -16.50 -5.29
N ASP A 109 8.17 -16.34 -6.58
CA ASP A 109 9.13 -16.07 -7.67
C ASP A 109 9.08 -14.62 -8.17
N ILE A 110 9.02 -13.62 -7.28
CA ILE A 110 8.96 -12.21 -7.69
C ILE A 110 10.18 -11.45 -7.20
N ASP A 111 10.92 -10.86 -8.15
CA ASP A 111 11.90 -9.81 -7.85
C ASP A 111 11.19 -8.44 -7.78
N TRP A 112 10.92 -7.98 -6.56
CA TRP A 112 10.22 -6.73 -6.28
C TRP A 112 11.00 -5.47 -6.67
N GLN A 113 12.25 -5.60 -7.07
CA GLN A 113 13.13 -4.46 -7.35
C GLN A 113 13.09 -4.04 -8.81
N GLU A 114 12.78 -4.95 -9.73
CA GLU A 114 12.94 -4.72 -11.17
C GLU A 114 11.62 -4.55 -11.95
N GLU A 115 10.45 -4.88 -11.36
CA GLU A 115 9.20 -4.93 -12.10
C GLU A 115 8.12 -3.96 -11.57
N GLU A 116 7.40 -3.27 -12.47
CA GLU A 116 6.18 -2.52 -12.14
C GLU A 116 5.02 -3.49 -11.87
N THR A 117 4.90 -3.92 -10.61
CA THR A 117 3.91 -4.90 -10.17
C THR A 117 2.49 -4.35 -10.06
N GLN A 118 2.33 -3.02 -10.10
CA GLN A 118 1.06 -2.34 -9.85
C GLN A 118 0.71 -1.40 -11.01
N GLU A 119 -0.59 -1.24 -11.25
CA GLU A 119 -1.16 -0.26 -12.16
C GLU A 119 -1.70 0.92 -11.35
N GLU A 120 -1.32 2.16 -11.73
CA GLU A 120 -1.72 3.37 -11.02
C GLU A 120 -2.93 4.03 -11.69
N PHE A 121 -3.91 4.37 -10.89
CA PHE A 121 -5.13 5.05 -11.28
C PHE A 121 -5.23 6.39 -10.55
N ALA A 122 -5.54 7.46 -11.26
CA ALA A 122 -5.95 8.71 -10.64
C ALA A 122 -7.39 8.60 -10.14
N VAL A 123 -7.67 9.07 -8.92
CA VAL A 123 -8.99 8.95 -8.31
C VAL A 123 -9.83 10.18 -8.61
N LEU A 124 -11.03 9.95 -9.20
CA LEU A 124 -12.06 10.97 -9.34
C LEU A 124 -12.89 11.09 -8.06
N ASP A 125 -12.98 12.28 -7.49
CA ASP A 125 -13.87 12.54 -6.37
C ASP A 125 -15.34 12.67 -6.82
N ARG A 126 -16.27 12.77 -5.85
CA ARG A 126 -17.71 12.90 -6.15
C ARG A 126 -18.07 14.17 -6.93
N ALA A 127 -17.22 15.17 -6.95
CA ALA A 127 -17.39 16.40 -7.73
C ALA A 127 -16.72 16.33 -9.11
N GLY A 128 -16.20 15.17 -9.52
CA GLY A 128 -15.52 14.98 -10.81
C GLY A 128 -14.12 15.59 -10.85
N ARG A 129 -13.47 15.84 -9.70
CA ARG A 129 -12.10 16.36 -9.66
C ARG A 129 -11.10 15.24 -9.60
N VAL A 130 -10.01 15.37 -10.33
CA VAL A 130 -8.85 14.49 -10.30
C VAL A 130 -7.62 15.30 -9.90
N GLN A 131 -6.77 14.71 -9.06
CA GLN A 131 -5.45 15.28 -8.79
C GLN A 131 -4.47 14.73 -9.81
N ILE A 132 -3.89 15.61 -10.63
CA ILE A 132 -2.86 15.23 -11.58
C ILE A 132 -1.55 15.01 -10.79
N PRO A 133 -0.85 13.87 -10.95
CA PRO A 133 0.45 13.65 -10.35
C PRO A 133 1.45 14.75 -10.69
N SER A 134 2.25 15.16 -9.71
CA SER A 134 3.25 16.24 -9.89
C SER A 134 4.25 15.92 -10.99
N GLU A 135 4.64 14.66 -11.13
CA GLU A 135 5.55 14.19 -12.14
C GLU A 135 5.03 14.47 -13.57
N LEU A 136 3.73 14.32 -13.80
CA LEU A 136 3.10 14.62 -15.09
C LEU A 136 3.03 16.15 -15.34
N LEU A 137 2.74 16.94 -14.30
CA LEU A 137 2.74 18.41 -14.41
C LEU A 137 4.13 18.95 -14.72
N GLU A 138 5.18 18.39 -14.10
CA GLU A 138 6.58 18.73 -14.38
C GLU A 138 6.97 18.37 -15.83
N GLN A 139 6.60 17.19 -16.31
CA GLN A 139 6.85 16.76 -17.69
C GLN A 139 6.15 17.67 -18.71
N MET A 140 4.97 18.20 -18.37
CA MET A 140 4.25 19.18 -19.19
C MET A 140 4.87 20.59 -19.14
N GLY A 141 5.85 20.84 -18.27
CA GLY A 141 6.44 22.17 -18.07
C GLY A 141 5.42 23.20 -17.57
N MET A 142 4.56 22.79 -16.65
CA MET A 142 3.52 23.66 -16.09
C MET A 142 4.11 24.66 -15.10
N ASP A 143 3.93 25.97 -15.36
CA ASP A 143 4.43 27.07 -14.52
C ASP A 143 3.28 27.79 -13.79
N GLY A 144 2.03 27.41 -14.02
CA GLY A 144 0.83 28.05 -13.50
C GLY A 144 -0.18 27.07 -12.92
N ASN A 145 -1.33 27.62 -12.55
CA ASN A 145 -2.42 26.86 -11.92
C ASN A 145 -3.63 26.63 -12.85
N LYS A 146 -3.47 26.84 -14.15
CA LYS A 146 -4.54 26.65 -15.14
C LYS A 146 -4.12 25.66 -16.20
N VAL A 147 -5.05 24.81 -16.61
CA VAL A 147 -4.88 23.85 -17.71
C VAL A 147 -6.03 24.02 -18.70
N LYS A 148 -5.76 23.75 -19.98
CA LYS A 148 -6.78 23.61 -20.99
C LYS A 148 -7.23 22.15 -21.05
N LEU A 149 -8.54 21.93 -21.06
CA LEU A 149 -9.14 20.60 -21.20
C LEU A 149 -9.81 20.49 -22.56
N GLU A 150 -9.51 19.43 -23.30
CA GLU A 150 -10.15 19.07 -24.55
C GLU A 150 -10.64 17.62 -24.51
N PHE A 151 -11.72 17.33 -25.24
CA PHE A 151 -12.20 15.98 -25.45
C PHE A 151 -11.93 15.57 -26.90
N ILE A 152 -10.98 14.66 -27.11
CA ILE A 152 -10.51 14.25 -28.43
C ILE A 152 -10.47 12.72 -28.49
N GLY A 153 -11.19 12.14 -29.46
CA GLY A 153 -11.14 10.70 -29.72
C GLY A 153 -11.53 9.81 -28.52
N GLY A 154 -12.46 10.25 -27.67
CA GLY A 154 -12.89 9.51 -26.48
C GLY A 154 -11.97 9.70 -25.25
N LYS A 155 -11.01 10.63 -25.31
CA LYS A 155 -10.05 10.92 -24.25
C LYS A 155 -10.18 12.37 -23.78
N ILE A 156 -9.93 12.61 -22.49
CA ILE A 156 -9.72 13.96 -21.96
C ILE A 156 -8.22 14.26 -22.10
N VAL A 157 -7.91 15.31 -22.85
CA VAL A 157 -6.54 15.80 -23.05
C VAL A 157 -6.34 17.05 -22.20
N ILE A 158 -5.23 17.10 -21.50
CA ILE A 158 -4.85 18.21 -20.63
C ILE A 158 -3.63 18.88 -21.25
N GLU A 159 -3.72 20.18 -21.52
CA GLU A 159 -2.66 20.94 -22.18
C GLU A 159 -2.31 22.18 -21.37
N LYS A 160 -1.06 22.63 -21.51
CA LYS A 160 -0.65 23.95 -21.05
C LYS A 160 -1.44 25.01 -21.85
N PRO A 161 -1.99 26.05 -21.20
CA PRO A 161 -2.61 27.16 -21.94
C PRO A 161 -1.58 27.78 -22.90
N LYS A 162 -2.00 28.12 -24.13
CA LYS A 162 -1.21 28.94 -25.04
C LYS A 162 -1.34 30.38 -24.54
N ASP A 163 -0.19 31.07 -24.37
CA ASP A 163 -0.13 32.49 -24.09
C ASP A 163 -0.78 33.31 -25.23
#